data_1f7d973fac45762020773a85134f7baf
#
_entry.id   1f7d973fac45762020773a85134f7baf
#
_cell.length_a   1.000
_cell.length_b   1.000
_cell.length_c   1.000
_cell.angle_alpha   90.00
_cell.angle_beta   90.00
_cell.angle_gamma   90.00
#
_symmetry.space_group_name_H-M   'P 1'
#
loop_
_entity.id
_entity.type
_entity.pdbx_description
1 polymer ?
#
loop_
_entity_poly.entity_id
_entity_poly.type
_entity_poly.pdbx_seq_one_letter_code
_entity_poly.pdbx_strand_id
1 'polypeptide(L)'
;PLEDFEPLAAEIRDFLIRSVSQTGGHLASNLGVVELTLALHNVLDFPEDKLIWDVGHQAYTHKILTGRKDEFKNLRQEGGLSGFPKRSESPCDAYDAGHSSNSISAGLGYVHARDILGQKHHVVSVIGDGALTGGMAYEALNNAAELKTNFIIIINDNNMSISRNVGGMST
;
A
#
# COMPACT_ATOMS: atom_id res chain seq x y z
N PRO A 1 -20.56 0.56 -8.64
CA PRO A 1 -20.55 -0.49 -9.66
C PRO A 1 -19.22 -0.50 -10.42
N LEU A 2 -18.80 -1.62 -11.02
CA LEU A 2 -17.53 -1.72 -11.77
C LEU A 2 -17.45 -0.74 -12.96
N GLU A 3 -18.60 -0.39 -13.52
CA GLU A 3 -18.72 0.60 -14.61
C GLU A 3 -18.27 2.02 -14.19
N ASP A 4 -18.26 2.33 -12.90
CA ASP A 4 -17.80 3.62 -12.37
C ASP A 4 -16.29 3.67 -12.11
N PHE A 5 -15.59 2.53 -12.19
CA PHE A 5 -14.18 2.45 -11.81
C PHE A 5 -13.27 3.30 -12.74
N GLU A 6 -13.49 3.25 -14.03
CA GLU A 6 -12.67 4.01 -14.99
C GLU A 6 -12.86 5.53 -14.84
N PRO A 7 -14.10 6.08 -14.78
CA PRO A 7 -14.31 7.49 -14.47
C PRO A 7 -13.73 7.91 -13.13
N LEU A 8 -13.91 7.11 -12.07
CA LEU A 8 -13.38 7.41 -10.75
C LEU A 8 -11.84 7.38 -10.72
N ALA A 9 -11.23 6.42 -11.41
CA ALA A 9 -9.77 6.36 -11.54
C ALA A 9 -9.21 7.61 -12.22
N ALA A 10 -9.89 8.10 -13.28
CA ALA A 10 -9.52 9.33 -13.96
C ALA A 10 -9.63 10.56 -13.03
N GLU A 11 -10.73 10.67 -12.27
CA GLU A 11 -10.92 11.75 -11.29
C GLU A 11 -9.83 11.73 -10.20
N ILE A 12 -9.50 10.55 -9.67
CA ILE A 12 -8.46 10.40 -8.66
C ILE A 12 -7.09 10.81 -9.23
N ARG A 13 -6.76 10.41 -10.45
CA ARG A 13 -5.50 10.81 -11.10
C ARG A 13 -5.40 12.33 -11.26
N ASP A 14 -6.45 12.96 -11.77
CA ASP A 14 -6.49 14.41 -11.90
C ASP A 14 -6.33 15.12 -10.55
N PHE A 15 -6.98 14.61 -9.51
CA PHE A 15 -6.84 15.13 -8.16
C PHE A 15 -5.39 15.00 -7.65
N LEU A 16 -4.78 13.82 -7.81
CA LEU A 16 -3.41 13.56 -7.38
C LEU A 16 -2.41 14.46 -8.10
N ILE A 17 -2.54 14.62 -9.42
CA ILE A 17 -1.67 15.49 -10.20
C ILE A 17 -1.75 16.93 -9.69
N ARG A 18 -2.96 17.46 -9.48
CA ARG A 18 -3.17 18.82 -8.97
C ARG A 18 -2.61 19.00 -7.55
N SER A 19 -2.91 18.07 -6.65
CA SER A 19 -2.49 18.17 -5.25
C SER A 19 -0.98 18.07 -5.12
N VAL A 20 -0.36 17.04 -5.72
CA VAL A 20 1.09 16.80 -5.62
C VAL A 20 1.90 17.88 -6.34
N SER A 21 1.37 18.50 -7.39
CA SER A 21 2.03 19.65 -8.04
C SER A 21 2.17 20.85 -7.10
N GLN A 22 1.31 20.98 -6.10
CA GLN A 22 1.34 22.08 -5.12
C GLN A 22 2.15 21.73 -3.86
N THR A 23 1.99 20.52 -3.35
CA THR A 23 2.57 20.11 -2.06
C THR A 23 3.88 19.34 -2.19
N GLY A 24 4.20 18.82 -3.37
CA GLY A 24 5.21 17.80 -3.56
C GLY A 24 4.73 16.43 -3.12
N GLY A 25 5.44 15.39 -3.51
CA GLY A 25 5.09 14.01 -3.14
C GLY A 25 5.49 12.98 -4.20
N HIS A 26 5.07 11.74 -4.00
CA HIS A 26 5.36 10.61 -4.88
C HIS A 26 4.26 10.48 -5.94
N LEU A 27 4.40 11.14 -7.10
CA LEU A 27 3.34 11.14 -8.11
C LEU A 27 3.27 9.83 -8.91
N ALA A 28 4.36 9.44 -9.55
CA ALA A 28 4.36 8.30 -10.48
C ALA A 28 3.92 6.99 -9.83
N SER A 29 4.44 6.69 -8.64
CA SER A 29 4.08 5.49 -7.87
C SER A 29 2.60 5.45 -7.47
N ASN A 30 1.99 6.60 -7.22
CA ASN A 30 0.57 6.69 -6.89
C ASN A 30 -0.32 6.54 -8.14
N LEU A 31 0.05 7.16 -9.26
CA LEU A 31 -0.69 7.01 -10.51
C LEU A 31 -0.72 5.56 -11.01
N GLY A 32 0.34 4.79 -10.74
CA GLY A 32 0.45 3.40 -11.16
C GLY A 32 -0.40 2.40 -10.38
N VAL A 33 -0.99 2.79 -9.25
CA VAL A 33 -1.76 1.88 -8.37
C VAL A 33 -3.19 2.34 -8.10
N VAL A 34 -3.71 3.27 -8.88
CA VAL A 34 -5.08 3.77 -8.68
C VAL A 34 -6.09 2.66 -8.83
N GLU A 35 -6.07 1.91 -9.94
CA GLU A 35 -7.00 0.82 -10.20
C GLU A 35 -6.79 -0.35 -9.22
N LEU A 36 -5.55 -0.68 -8.89
CA LEU A 36 -5.26 -1.69 -7.88
C LEU A 36 -5.89 -1.32 -6.54
N THR A 37 -5.75 -0.05 -6.13
CA THR A 37 -6.32 0.43 -4.86
C THR A 37 -7.83 0.42 -4.89
N LEU A 38 -8.46 0.86 -5.99
CA LEU A 38 -9.91 0.78 -6.16
C LEU A 38 -10.41 -0.66 -6.10
N ALA A 39 -9.73 -1.60 -6.76
CA ALA A 39 -10.09 -3.01 -6.73
C ALA A 39 -10.00 -3.59 -5.31
N LEU A 40 -8.93 -3.27 -4.57
CA LEU A 40 -8.77 -3.69 -3.18
C LEU A 40 -9.88 -3.11 -2.29
N HIS A 41 -10.22 -1.84 -2.45
CA HIS A 41 -11.30 -1.21 -1.69
C HIS A 41 -12.69 -1.73 -2.05
N ASN A 42 -12.85 -2.34 -3.23
CA ASN A 42 -14.10 -2.97 -3.62
C ASN A 42 -14.31 -4.35 -2.99
N VAL A 43 -13.25 -5.01 -2.56
CA VAL A 43 -13.29 -6.40 -2.06
C VAL A 43 -12.91 -6.54 -0.59
N LEU A 44 -12.27 -5.53 0.00
CA LEU A 44 -11.84 -5.52 1.40
C LEU A 44 -12.74 -4.63 2.25
N ASP A 45 -13.05 -5.09 3.44
CA ASP A 45 -13.85 -4.36 4.43
C ASP A 45 -12.92 -3.65 5.43
N PHE A 46 -12.75 -2.33 5.28
CA PHE A 46 -11.93 -1.52 6.19
C PHE A 46 -12.77 -1.00 7.38
N PRO A 47 -12.20 -0.94 8.60
CA PRO A 47 -10.83 -1.25 8.98
C PRO A 47 -10.56 -2.72 9.39
N GLU A 48 -11.52 -3.63 9.22
CA GLU A 48 -11.40 -5.03 9.66
C GLU A 48 -10.27 -5.73 8.88
N ASP A 49 -10.32 -5.73 7.56
CA ASP A 49 -9.27 -6.26 6.70
C ASP A 49 -8.01 -5.39 6.78
N LYS A 50 -6.84 -6.02 6.66
CA LYS A 50 -5.55 -5.35 6.83
C LYS A 50 -4.82 -5.24 5.50
N LEU A 51 -4.65 -3.99 5.04
CA LEU A 51 -3.86 -3.67 3.84
C LEU A 51 -2.55 -3.02 4.28
N ILE A 52 -1.44 -3.65 3.91
CA ILE A 52 -0.09 -3.20 4.25
C ILE A 52 0.64 -2.83 2.97
N TRP A 53 0.98 -1.56 2.83
CA TRP A 53 1.75 -1.05 1.72
C TRP A 53 3.24 -1.11 2.05
N ASP A 54 4.05 -1.79 1.22
CA ASP A 54 5.50 -1.71 1.36
C ASP A 54 5.98 -0.30 1.02
N VAL A 55 6.89 0.22 1.82
CA VAL A 55 7.29 1.65 1.79
C VAL A 55 6.09 2.57 2.09
N GLY A 56 4.98 2.40 1.42
CA GLY A 56 3.75 3.17 1.62
C GLY A 56 3.69 4.51 0.87
N HIS A 57 4.70 4.81 0.05
CA HIS A 57 4.75 6.03 -0.77
C HIS A 57 3.67 6.07 -1.86
N GLN A 58 3.04 4.93 -2.17
CA GLN A 58 1.96 4.74 -3.16
C GLN A 58 0.56 4.68 -2.53
N ALA A 59 0.39 5.08 -1.27
CA ALA A 59 -0.87 4.93 -0.53
C ALA A 59 -1.84 6.13 -0.63
N TYR A 60 -1.63 7.07 -1.55
CA TYR A 60 -2.45 8.30 -1.61
C TYR A 60 -3.90 8.00 -2.00
N THR A 61 -4.14 7.13 -2.96
CA THR A 61 -5.49 6.69 -3.31
C THR A 61 -6.20 6.04 -2.12
N HIS A 62 -5.50 5.22 -1.34
CA HIS A 62 -6.03 4.64 -0.10
C HIS A 62 -6.43 5.72 0.91
N LYS A 63 -5.62 6.78 1.07
CA LYS A 63 -5.96 7.92 1.94
C LYS A 63 -7.20 8.68 1.45
N ILE A 64 -7.33 8.89 0.14
CA ILE A 64 -8.52 9.52 -0.46
C ILE A 64 -9.78 8.71 -0.15
N LEU A 65 -9.74 7.40 -0.41
CA LEU A 65 -10.89 6.50 -0.24
C LEU A 65 -11.26 6.28 1.24
N THR A 66 -10.33 6.53 2.16
CA THR A 66 -10.56 6.46 3.61
C THR A 66 -10.87 7.82 4.25
N GLY A 67 -11.33 8.80 3.45
CA GLY A 67 -11.92 10.05 3.91
C GLY A 67 -10.97 11.21 4.14
N ARG A 68 -9.69 11.09 3.75
CA ARG A 68 -8.65 12.12 3.97
C ARG A 68 -8.38 13.03 2.77
N LYS A 69 -9.29 13.05 1.76
CA LYS A 69 -9.13 13.85 0.53
C LYS A 69 -8.87 15.33 0.81
N ASP A 70 -9.61 15.93 1.72
CA ASP A 70 -9.53 17.37 2.02
C ASP A 70 -8.22 17.77 2.73
N GLU A 71 -7.53 16.81 3.33
CA GLU A 71 -6.26 17.04 4.02
C GLU A 71 -5.06 17.11 3.07
N PHE A 72 -5.24 16.72 1.81
CA PHE A 72 -4.18 16.76 0.80
C PHE A 72 -3.58 18.15 0.58
N LYS A 73 -4.33 19.21 0.90
CA LYS A 73 -3.80 20.59 0.88
C LYS A 73 -2.56 20.80 1.78
N ASN A 74 -2.41 19.95 2.82
CA ASN A 74 -1.28 19.96 3.75
C ASN A 74 -0.47 18.66 3.68
N LEU A 75 -0.52 17.94 2.55
CA LEU A 75 0.24 16.70 2.36
C LEU A 75 1.74 16.96 2.56
N ARG A 76 2.39 16.14 3.40
CA ARG A 76 3.82 16.19 3.74
C ARG A 76 4.30 17.49 4.41
N GLN A 77 3.40 18.30 4.91
CA GLN A 77 3.74 19.48 5.70
C GLN A 77 3.73 19.17 7.19
N GLU A 78 4.38 19.98 7.99
CA GLU A 78 4.40 19.85 9.44
C GLU A 78 2.96 19.95 10.00
N GLY A 79 2.55 18.97 10.80
CA GLY A 79 1.18 18.88 11.33
C GLY A 79 0.12 18.51 10.29
N GLY A 80 0.49 18.26 9.03
CA GLY A 80 -0.41 17.87 7.95
C GLY A 80 -0.42 16.36 7.70
N LEU A 81 -1.06 15.97 6.59
CA LEU A 81 -1.19 14.58 6.16
C LEU A 81 0.16 13.98 5.81
N SER A 82 0.49 12.83 6.38
CA SER A 82 1.72 12.10 6.08
C SER A 82 1.74 11.61 4.63
N GLY A 83 2.92 11.60 4.01
CA GLY A 83 3.15 10.96 2.72
C GLY A 83 3.21 9.42 2.77
N PHE A 84 3.01 8.83 3.95
CA PHE A 84 3.01 7.38 4.20
C PHE A 84 1.82 7.01 5.06
N PRO A 85 1.35 5.75 5.05
CA PRO A 85 0.33 5.28 5.99
C PRO A 85 0.76 5.50 7.43
N LYS A 86 -0.18 5.95 8.25
CA LYS A 86 0.01 6.15 9.69
C LYS A 86 -1.23 5.76 10.47
N ARG A 87 -1.08 4.85 11.43
CA ARG A 87 -2.16 4.40 12.31
C ARG A 87 -2.76 5.52 13.16
N SER A 88 -1.98 6.58 13.41
CA SER A 88 -2.48 7.76 14.11
C SER A 88 -3.41 8.64 13.26
N GLU A 89 -3.41 8.48 11.94
CA GLU A 89 -4.27 9.25 11.02
C GLU A 89 -5.60 8.54 10.74
N SER A 90 -5.58 7.20 10.66
CA SER A 90 -6.77 6.43 10.30
C SER A 90 -6.69 4.99 10.82
N PRO A 91 -7.81 4.42 11.33
CA PRO A 91 -7.87 3.00 11.68
C PRO A 91 -7.72 2.08 10.45
N CYS A 92 -7.89 2.62 9.25
CA CYS A 92 -7.69 1.89 7.99
C CYS A 92 -6.22 1.73 7.62
N ASP A 93 -5.30 2.48 8.23
CA ASP A 93 -3.86 2.32 8.05
C ASP A 93 -3.35 1.24 9.01
N ALA A 94 -3.21 0.02 8.53
CA ALA A 94 -2.84 -1.12 9.35
C ALA A 94 -1.40 -1.03 9.91
N TYR A 95 -0.49 -0.32 9.20
CA TYR A 95 0.93 -0.30 9.52
C TYR A 95 1.57 1.04 9.22
N ASP A 96 2.44 1.52 10.13
CA ASP A 96 3.24 2.73 9.91
C ASP A 96 4.41 2.37 8.99
N ALA A 97 4.27 2.67 7.71
CA ALA A 97 5.22 2.24 6.69
C ALA A 97 6.40 3.21 6.50
N GLY A 98 7.48 2.69 5.97
CA GLY A 98 8.69 3.40 5.56
C GLY A 98 9.56 2.52 4.65
N HIS A 99 10.67 3.04 4.14
CA HIS A 99 11.58 2.34 3.22
C HIS A 99 12.35 1.22 3.93
N SER A 100 11.74 0.04 4.09
CA SER A 100 12.34 -1.07 4.84
C SER A 100 12.05 -2.46 4.26
N SER A 101 11.33 -2.59 3.16
CA SER A 101 10.95 -3.87 2.51
C SER A 101 10.30 -4.87 3.48
N ASN A 102 9.46 -4.38 4.40
CA ASN A 102 8.97 -5.15 5.55
C ASN A 102 7.45 -5.40 5.55
N SER A 103 6.74 -5.07 4.45
CA SER A 103 5.29 -5.26 4.38
C SER A 103 4.86 -6.70 4.55
N ILE A 104 5.61 -7.64 3.95
CA ILE A 104 5.31 -9.08 4.04
C ILE A 104 5.55 -9.57 5.47
N SER A 105 6.64 -9.14 6.11
CA SER A 105 6.93 -9.47 7.50
C SER A 105 5.86 -8.94 8.47
N ALA A 106 5.43 -7.68 8.27
CA ALA A 106 4.33 -7.11 9.04
C ALA A 106 3.00 -7.86 8.79
N GLY A 107 2.73 -8.21 7.52
CA GLY A 107 1.58 -9.03 7.14
C GLY A 107 1.56 -10.38 7.82
N LEU A 108 2.71 -11.07 7.90
CA LEU A 108 2.86 -12.32 8.65
C LEU A 108 2.47 -12.16 10.12
N GLY A 109 2.89 -11.05 10.76
CA GLY A 109 2.48 -10.75 12.13
C GLY A 109 0.97 -10.64 12.29
N TYR A 110 0.29 -9.95 11.35
CA TYR A 110 -1.18 -9.86 11.34
C TYR A 110 -1.85 -11.21 11.09
N VAL A 111 -1.32 -12.02 10.17
CA VAL A 111 -1.84 -13.37 9.88
C VAL A 111 -1.75 -14.27 11.12
N HIS A 112 -0.58 -14.32 11.77
CA HIS A 112 -0.41 -15.11 12.99
C HIS A 112 -1.31 -14.63 14.13
N ALA A 113 -1.42 -13.31 14.34
CA ALA A 113 -2.31 -12.76 15.36
C ALA A 113 -3.78 -13.11 15.07
N ARG A 114 -4.22 -12.94 13.82
CA ARG A 114 -5.57 -13.30 13.37
C ARG A 114 -5.88 -14.77 13.67
N ASP A 115 -4.96 -15.67 13.31
CA ASP A 115 -5.17 -17.12 13.45
C ASP A 115 -5.18 -17.55 14.91
N ILE A 116 -4.28 -17.01 15.75
CA ILE A 116 -4.26 -17.26 17.20
C ILE A 116 -5.56 -16.77 17.86
N LEU A 117 -6.07 -15.62 17.43
CA LEU A 117 -7.31 -15.02 17.95
C LEU A 117 -8.59 -15.65 17.35
N GLY A 118 -8.47 -16.55 16.38
CA GLY A 118 -9.60 -17.18 15.70
C GLY A 118 -10.40 -16.20 14.81
N GLN A 119 -9.82 -15.07 14.44
CA GLN A 119 -10.43 -14.06 13.57
C GLN A 119 -10.40 -14.50 12.09
N LYS A 120 -11.18 -13.82 11.22
CA LYS A 120 -11.39 -14.25 9.82
C LYS A 120 -11.07 -13.17 8.79
N HIS A 121 -10.63 -11.99 9.19
CA HIS A 121 -10.32 -10.89 8.28
C HIS A 121 -9.18 -11.25 7.32
N HIS A 122 -9.19 -10.58 6.18
CA HIS A 122 -8.13 -10.71 5.19
C HIS A 122 -6.90 -9.89 5.58
N VAL A 123 -5.74 -10.39 5.16
CA VAL A 123 -4.47 -9.66 5.28
C VAL A 123 -3.84 -9.61 3.89
N VAL A 124 -3.55 -8.41 3.42
CA VAL A 124 -2.98 -8.15 2.10
C VAL A 124 -1.72 -7.30 2.26
N SER A 125 -0.61 -7.75 1.68
CA SER A 125 0.62 -6.96 1.56
C SER A 125 0.87 -6.62 0.09
N VAL A 126 1.11 -5.34 -0.20
CA VAL A 126 1.45 -4.86 -1.55
C VAL A 126 2.90 -4.40 -1.53
N ILE A 127 3.72 -5.00 -2.38
CA ILE A 127 5.15 -4.70 -2.49
C ILE A 127 5.51 -4.38 -3.95
N GLY A 128 6.32 -3.35 -4.16
CA GLY A 128 6.87 -3.01 -5.46
C GLY A 128 8.13 -3.82 -5.79
N ASP A 129 8.47 -3.93 -7.07
CA ASP A 129 9.65 -4.61 -7.58
C ASP A 129 10.96 -4.09 -6.97
N GLY A 130 11.10 -2.78 -6.83
CA GLY A 130 12.26 -2.17 -6.18
C GLY A 130 12.40 -2.57 -4.70
N ALA A 131 11.31 -2.57 -3.94
CA ALA A 131 11.30 -2.99 -2.55
C ALA A 131 11.52 -4.50 -2.39
N LEU A 132 11.11 -5.29 -3.37
CA LEU A 132 11.33 -6.74 -3.39
C LEU A 132 12.83 -7.12 -3.45
N THR A 133 13.72 -6.22 -3.83
CA THR A 133 15.17 -6.47 -3.78
C THR A 133 15.76 -6.48 -2.36
N GLY A 134 15.01 -6.05 -1.36
CA GLY A 134 15.42 -6.07 0.04
C GLY A 134 15.43 -7.47 0.66
N GLY A 135 16.50 -7.84 1.38
CA GLY A 135 16.66 -9.17 1.97
C GLY A 135 15.51 -9.56 2.91
N MET A 136 14.98 -8.63 3.67
CA MET A 136 13.85 -8.88 4.59
C MET A 136 12.59 -9.37 3.86
N ALA A 137 12.34 -8.93 2.62
CA ALA A 137 11.23 -9.42 1.82
C ALA A 137 11.37 -10.91 1.52
N TYR A 138 12.57 -11.39 1.20
CA TYR A 138 12.83 -12.81 0.93
C TYR A 138 12.74 -13.67 2.18
N GLU A 139 13.25 -13.18 3.31
CA GLU A 139 13.10 -13.88 4.59
C GLU A 139 11.61 -14.03 4.96
N ALA A 140 10.83 -12.99 4.77
CA ALA A 140 9.40 -13.02 5.01
C ALA A 140 8.66 -13.95 4.03
N LEU A 141 9.00 -13.93 2.75
CA LEU A 141 8.44 -14.85 1.74
C LEU A 141 8.74 -16.30 2.08
N ASN A 142 9.97 -16.60 2.52
CA ASN A 142 10.36 -17.95 2.95
C ASN A 142 9.51 -18.42 4.14
N ASN A 143 9.25 -17.55 5.12
CA ASN A 143 8.35 -17.86 6.22
C ASN A 143 6.89 -17.99 5.76
N ALA A 144 6.44 -17.13 4.87
CA ALA A 144 5.06 -17.17 4.34
C ALA A 144 4.76 -18.46 3.58
N ALA A 145 5.77 -19.06 2.92
CA ALA A 145 5.62 -20.32 2.19
C ALA A 145 5.20 -21.50 3.05
N GLU A 146 5.43 -21.45 4.36
CA GLU A 146 5.00 -22.49 5.31
C GLU A 146 3.58 -22.27 5.84
N LEU A 147 2.96 -21.13 5.58
CA LEU A 147 1.60 -20.84 6.03
C LEU A 147 0.59 -21.80 5.37
N LYS A 148 -0.36 -22.28 6.18
CA LYS A 148 -1.53 -23.07 5.74
C LYS A 148 -2.83 -22.25 5.82
N THR A 149 -2.72 -20.95 5.86
CA THR A 149 -3.80 -20.00 6.04
C THR A 149 -3.78 -18.91 4.98
N ASN A 150 -4.85 -18.13 4.90
CA ASN A 150 -4.97 -17.09 3.89
C ASN A 150 -4.06 -15.89 4.19
N PHE A 151 -3.16 -15.60 3.27
CA PHE A 151 -2.35 -14.39 3.21
C PHE A 151 -2.16 -14.00 1.74
N ILE A 152 -2.51 -12.79 1.37
CA ILE A 152 -2.42 -12.30 -0.01
C ILE A 152 -1.21 -11.39 -0.13
N ILE A 153 -0.29 -11.73 -1.03
CA ILE A 153 0.88 -10.92 -1.35
C ILE A 153 0.77 -10.49 -2.81
N ILE A 154 0.72 -9.18 -3.03
CA ILE A 154 0.62 -8.58 -4.36
C ILE A 154 1.98 -7.97 -4.70
N ILE A 155 2.62 -8.46 -5.74
CA ILE A 155 3.82 -7.87 -6.31
C ILE A 155 3.38 -6.93 -7.43
N ASN A 156 3.61 -5.64 -7.24
CA ASN A 156 3.32 -4.61 -8.24
C ASN A 156 4.62 -4.24 -8.97
N ASP A 157 4.78 -4.81 -10.15
CA ASP A 157 5.95 -4.58 -11.00
C ASP A 157 5.55 -3.68 -12.18
N ASN A 158 6.18 -2.51 -12.25
CA ASN A 158 6.03 -1.58 -13.36
C ASN A 158 7.37 -1.30 -14.06
N ASN A 159 8.40 -2.09 -13.78
CA ASN A 159 9.77 -1.93 -14.26
C ASN A 159 10.37 -0.53 -13.96
N MET A 160 9.86 0.16 -12.94
CA MET A 160 10.28 1.51 -12.58
C MET A 160 10.66 1.60 -11.10
N SER A 161 11.94 1.90 -10.86
CA SER A 161 12.43 2.37 -9.57
C SER A 161 13.19 3.69 -9.74
N ILE A 162 13.61 4.33 -8.64
CA ILE A 162 14.40 5.57 -8.68
C ILE A 162 15.72 5.37 -9.42
N SER A 163 16.30 4.17 -9.31
CA SER A 163 17.46 3.72 -10.08
C SER A 163 17.21 2.30 -10.56
N ARG A 164 18.03 1.84 -11.51
CA ARG A 164 17.94 0.46 -12.00
C ARG A 164 18.06 -0.53 -10.82
N ASN A 165 17.13 -1.48 -10.75
CA ASN A 165 17.22 -2.57 -9.79
C ASN A 165 18.51 -3.37 -9.99
N VAL A 166 19.15 -3.79 -8.89
CA VAL A 166 20.41 -4.52 -8.90
C VAL A 166 20.26 -5.87 -8.22
N GLY A 167 21.08 -6.83 -8.64
CA GLY A 167 21.08 -8.18 -8.08
C GLY A 167 20.46 -9.22 -9.02
N GLY A 168 20.79 -10.48 -8.82
CA GLY A 168 20.35 -11.58 -9.68
C GLY A 168 18.85 -11.87 -9.69
N MET A 169 18.10 -11.28 -8.76
CA MET A 169 16.63 -11.40 -8.69
C MET A 169 15.89 -10.26 -9.42
N SER A 170 16.64 -9.30 -9.98
CA SER A 170 16.07 -8.15 -10.71
C SER A 170 16.23 -8.28 -12.25
N THR A 171 16.62 -9.46 -12.73
CA THR A 171 16.83 -9.77 -14.17
C THR A 171 15.74 -10.68 -14.74
#